data_352204d205b869fb98ef5120438cc408
#
_entry.id   352204d205b869fb98ef5120438cc408
#
_cell.length_a   1.000
_cell.length_b   1.000
_cell.length_c   1.000
_cell.angle_alpha   90.00
_cell.angle_beta   90.00
_cell.angle_gamma   90.00
#
_symmetry.space_group_name_H-M   'P 1'
#
loop_
_entity.id
_entity.type
_entity.pdbx_description
1 polymer ?
#
loop_
_entity_poly.entity_id
_entity_poly.type
_entity_poly.pdbx_seq_one_letter_code
_entity_poly.pdbx_strand_id
1 'polypeptide(L)'
;MGRLVKNRELDNGALTVKIPNVTTSQRPTGQNGDIIFNTTTSTYQTFIGSQWYNLSSAAGEKTIVVDKFQGDGSTFVFGAGQGNTYDGSTAATFSTDFNDATDILVFVGGIAQVAGTNYTVSGTYPNQQITFGSAPPANDGTTNGHVITVVQNLQKLGQ
;
A
#
# COMPACT_ATOMS: atom_id res chain seq x y z
N MET A 1 -21.89 1.63 46.76
CA MET A 1 -22.91 1.46 45.67
C MET A 1 -22.48 2.32 44.49
N GLY A 2 -21.96 1.70 43.46
CA GLY A 2 -21.61 2.40 42.23
C GLY A 2 -22.87 2.85 41.49
N ARG A 3 -23.00 4.13 41.28
CA ARG A 3 -24.11 4.72 40.55
C ARG A 3 -23.85 4.44 39.05
N LEU A 4 -24.57 3.48 38.49
CA LEU A 4 -24.64 3.28 37.03
C LEU A 4 -25.20 4.56 36.39
N VAL A 5 -24.35 5.31 35.74
CA VAL A 5 -24.79 6.45 34.93
C VAL A 5 -25.23 5.88 33.58
N LYS A 6 -26.52 5.57 33.48
CA LYS A 6 -27.17 5.27 32.21
C LYS A 6 -27.24 6.53 31.35
N ASN A 7 -26.79 6.44 30.11
CA ASN A 7 -26.92 7.47 29.07
C ASN A 7 -26.60 8.88 29.56
N ARG A 8 -25.35 9.22 29.71
CA ARG A 8 -24.94 10.62 29.64
C ARG A 8 -24.81 11.00 28.20
N GLU A 9 -25.72 11.83 27.75
CA GLU A 9 -25.47 12.77 26.68
C GLU A 9 -24.19 13.53 27.06
N LEU A 10 -23.15 13.46 26.24
CA LEU A 10 -21.94 14.26 26.42
C LEU A 10 -22.23 15.68 25.90
N ASP A 11 -23.12 16.37 26.58
CA ASP A 11 -23.29 17.81 26.43
C ASP A 11 -22.21 18.49 27.28
N ASN A 12 -21.10 18.69 26.71
CA ASN A 12 -20.00 19.37 27.37
C ASN A 12 -19.62 20.57 26.56
N GLY A 13 -20.30 21.44 26.13
CA GLY A 13 -19.83 22.70 25.52
C GLY A 13 -18.34 22.77 25.13
N ALA A 14 -17.60 21.65 25.17
CA ALA A 14 -16.22 21.50 24.79
C ALA A 14 -16.15 21.04 23.35
N LEU A 15 -15.26 21.67 22.59
CA LEU A 15 -15.04 21.35 21.18
C LEU A 15 -14.38 19.96 20.95
N THR A 16 -14.02 19.23 22.03
CA THR A 16 -13.30 17.96 21.93
C THR A 16 -13.72 16.96 23.01
N VAL A 17 -13.74 15.68 22.69
CA VAL A 17 -13.87 14.56 23.62
C VAL A 17 -12.50 13.92 23.82
N LYS A 18 -12.05 13.80 25.06
CA LYS A 18 -10.80 13.13 25.39
C LYS A 18 -11.04 11.63 25.49
N ILE A 19 -10.40 10.86 24.60
CA ILE A 19 -10.41 9.39 24.63
C ILE A 19 -9.31 8.91 25.59
N PRO A 20 -9.53 7.82 26.37
CA PRO A 20 -8.51 7.26 27.24
C PRO A 20 -7.22 6.91 26.50
N ASN A 21 -6.09 7.37 27.02
CA ASN A 21 -4.75 7.07 26.48
C ASN A 21 -4.14 5.93 27.30
N VAL A 22 -3.76 4.85 26.64
CA VAL A 22 -3.15 3.67 27.27
C VAL A 22 -2.01 3.14 26.40
N THR A 23 -1.04 2.49 27.03
CA THR A 23 -0.03 1.72 26.29
C THR A 23 -0.57 0.34 25.89
N THR A 24 0.09 -0.35 24.97
CA THR A 24 -0.29 -1.73 24.59
C THR A 24 -0.36 -2.68 25.81
N SER A 25 0.57 -2.54 26.75
CA SER A 25 0.60 -3.36 27.97
C SER A 25 -0.46 -3.01 29.02
N GLN A 26 -1.00 -1.79 28.96
CA GLN A 26 -2.02 -1.28 29.88
C GLN A 26 -3.44 -1.37 29.30
N ARG A 27 -3.59 -1.98 28.12
CA ARG A 27 -4.92 -2.15 27.54
C ARG A 27 -5.84 -2.92 28.49
N PRO A 28 -7.05 -2.41 28.78
CA PRO A 28 -8.01 -3.12 29.62
C PRO A 28 -8.54 -4.36 28.89
N THR A 29 -9.15 -5.28 29.64
CA THR A 29 -10.07 -6.26 29.05
C THR A 29 -11.21 -5.48 28.40
N GLY A 30 -11.28 -5.49 27.05
CA GLY A 30 -12.23 -4.68 26.32
C GLY A 30 -13.62 -5.27 26.29
N GLN A 31 -14.59 -4.40 26.07
CA GLN A 31 -15.97 -4.74 25.70
C GLN A 31 -16.25 -4.21 24.29
N ASN A 32 -17.13 -4.89 23.54
CA ASN A 32 -17.48 -4.45 22.19
C ASN A 32 -17.93 -2.98 22.18
N GLY A 33 -17.24 -2.19 21.36
CA GLY A 33 -17.48 -0.76 21.24
C GLY A 33 -16.58 0.14 22.10
N ASP A 34 -15.72 -0.44 22.94
CA ASP A 34 -14.71 0.37 23.65
C ASP A 34 -13.76 1.02 22.66
N ILE A 35 -13.37 2.27 22.93
CA ILE A 35 -12.41 3.03 22.13
C ILE A 35 -11.31 3.58 23.03
N ILE A 36 -10.06 3.43 22.59
CA ILE A 36 -8.87 3.95 23.25
C ILE A 36 -7.91 4.58 22.23
N PHE A 37 -7.02 5.44 22.72
CA PHE A 37 -5.81 5.82 21.98
C PHE A 37 -4.63 5.03 22.55
N ASN A 38 -4.05 4.16 21.73
CA ASN A 38 -2.85 3.39 22.09
C ASN A 38 -1.60 4.23 21.86
N THR A 39 -0.94 4.65 22.93
CA THR A 39 0.24 5.51 22.86
C THR A 39 1.49 4.80 22.39
N THR A 40 1.55 3.45 22.50
CA THR A 40 2.69 2.67 21.99
C THR A 40 2.69 2.62 20.46
N THR A 41 1.51 2.50 19.85
CA THR A 41 1.34 2.41 18.39
C THR A 41 0.89 3.71 17.76
N SER A 42 0.59 4.74 18.57
CA SER A 42 0.03 6.04 18.15
C SER A 42 -1.24 5.90 17.31
N THR A 43 -2.11 4.94 17.65
CA THR A 43 -3.34 4.64 16.91
C THR A 43 -4.56 4.66 17.81
N TYR A 44 -5.70 5.10 17.26
CA TYR A 44 -6.99 4.83 17.86
C TYR A 44 -7.35 3.36 17.67
N GLN A 45 -7.87 2.73 18.71
CA GLN A 45 -8.28 1.33 18.67
C GLN A 45 -9.69 1.15 19.20
N THR A 46 -10.43 0.21 18.63
CA THR A 46 -11.73 -0.24 19.13
C THR A 46 -11.68 -1.73 19.45
N PHE A 47 -12.45 -2.14 20.45
CA PHE A 47 -12.59 -3.56 20.81
C PHE A 47 -13.79 -4.16 20.07
N ILE A 48 -13.56 -5.24 19.33
CA ILE A 48 -14.59 -5.97 18.59
C ILE A 48 -14.36 -7.47 18.78
N GLY A 49 -15.41 -8.19 19.19
CA GLY A 49 -15.34 -9.63 19.44
C GLY A 49 -14.45 -9.94 20.64
N SER A 50 -13.21 -10.27 20.42
CA SER A 50 -12.23 -10.62 21.46
C SER A 50 -10.90 -9.87 21.32
N GLN A 51 -10.80 -8.87 20.42
CA GLN A 51 -9.54 -8.22 20.07
C GLN A 51 -9.67 -6.71 19.88
N TRP A 52 -8.54 -6.01 20.06
CA TRP A 52 -8.39 -4.60 19.75
C TRP A 52 -7.97 -4.43 18.29
N TYR A 53 -8.79 -3.71 17.52
CA TYR A 53 -8.53 -3.35 16.12
C TYR A 53 -8.18 -1.86 16.03
N ASN A 54 -7.27 -1.53 15.15
CA ASN A 54 -7.01 -0.13 14.83
C ASN A 54 -8.23 0.45 14.11
N LEU A 55 -8.81 1.51 14.68
CA LEU A 55 -9.67 2.38 13.91
C LEU A 55 -8.75 3.08 12.93
N SER A 56 -8.85 2.67 11.67
CA SER A 56 -8.01 3.09 10.56
C SER A 56 -7.08 4.24 10.94
N SER A 57 -5.80 3.95 11.06
CA SER A 57 -4.86 5.05 10.92
C SER A 57 -5.31 5.79 9.66
N ALA A 58 -5.35 7.10 9.70
CA ALA A 58 -5.03 7.87 8.53
C ALA A 58 -3.56 7.51 8.17
N ALA A 59 -3.32 6.25 7.81
CA ALA A 59 -2.17 5.86 7.03
C ALA A 59 -2.30 6.76 5.82
N GLY A 60 -1.39 7.70 5.70
CA GLY A 60 -1.47 8.79 4.76
C GLY A 60 -2.01 8.30 3.43
N GLU A 61 -2.88 9.07 2.81
CA GLU A 61 -3.51 8.73 1.55
C GLU A 61 -2.49 7.99 0.69
N LYS A 62 -2.72 6.70 0.46
CA LYS A 62 -1.81 5.95 -0.38
C LYS A 62 -2.07 6.42 -1.79
N THR A 63 -1.28 7.38 -2.16
CA THR A 63 -1.26 7.94 -3.51
C THR A 63 -0.94 6.81 -4.48
N ILE A 64 -1.70 6.73 -5.56
CA ILE A 64 -1.34 5.88 -6.70
C ILE A 64 0.06 6.30 -7.15
N VAL A 65 0.97 5.34 -7.23
CA VAL A 65 2.33 5.56 -7.71
C VAL A 65 2.48 4.93 -9.08
N VAL A 66 3.16 5.61 -9.96
CA VAL A 66 3.41 5.16 -11.33
C VAL A 66 4.91 5.14 -11.58
N ASP A 67 5.48 3.95 -11.68
CA ASP A 67 6.85 3.77 -12.14
C ASP A 67 6.86 3.47 -13.65
N LYS A 68 7.88 3.99 -14.31
CA LYS A 68 8.08 3.80 -15.74
C LYS A 68 9.45 3.25 -16.04
N PHE A 69 9.48 2.24 -16.89
CA PHE A 69 10.71 1.61 -17.36
C PHE A 69 10.71 1.60 -18.88
N GLN A 70 11.88 1.31 -19.46
CA GLN A 70 12.06 1.24 -20.91
C GLN A 70 12.33 -0.18 -21.34
N GLY A 71 11.54 -0.71 -22.26
CA GLY A 71 11.84 -1.96 -22.96
C GLY A 71 13.02 -1.77 -23.91
N ASP A 72 13.89 -2.78 -24.02
CA ASP A 72 15.06 -2.79 -24.89
C ASP A 72 15.08 -3.99 -25.87
N GLY A 73 14.02 -4.80 -25.86
CA GLY A 73 13.89 -6.00 -26.69
C GLY A 73 14.71 -7.21 -26.21
N SER A 74 15.44 -7.07 -25.10
CA SER A 74 16.34 -8.11 -24.57
C SER A 74 16.18 -8.35 -23.08
N THR A 75 15.85 -7.32 -22.29
CA THR A 75 15.69 -7.40 -20.84
C THR A 75 14.31 -7.92 -20.47
N PHE A 76 14.27 -8.99 -19.67
CA PHE A 76 13.05 -9.60 -19.16
C PHE A 76 12.68 -9.13 -17.76
N VAL A 77 13.67 -8.73 -16.94
CA VAL A 77 13.53 -8.43 -15.52
C VAL A 77 13.69 -6.93 -15.30
N PHE A 78 12.73 -6.35 -14.56
CA PHE A 78 12.74 -4.94 -14.18
C PHE A 78 12.55 -4.81 -12.66
N GLY A 79 13.31 -3.93 -12.04
CA GLY A 79 13.36 -3.74 -10.59
C GLY A 79 14.63 -4.35 -9.96
N ALA A 80 14.87 -4.06 -8.68
CA ALA A 80 16.05 -4.49 -7.93
C ALA A 80 17.40 -4.17 -8.65
N GLY A 81 17.45 -3.05 -9.34
CA GLY A 81 18.63 -2.63 -10.11
C GLY A 81 18.76 -3.25 -11.49
N GLN A 82 17.75 -4.00 -11.96
CA GLN A 82 17.72 -4.58 -13.30
C GLN A 82 16.75 -3.84 -14.21
N GLY A 83 17.09 -3.77 -15.49
CA GLY A 83 16.37 -2.96 -16.47
C GLY A 83 16.68 -1.47 -16.37
N ASN A 84 16.18 -0.71 -17.32
CA ASN A 84 16.41 0.73 -17.39
C ASN A 84 15.15 1.49 -16.97
N THR A 85 15.35 2.60 -16.24
CA THR A 85 14.32 3.60 -16.03
C THR A 85 13.94 4.26 -17.36
N TYR A 86 12.80 4.91 -17.42
CA TYR A 86 12.29 5.53 -18.65
C TYR A 86 13.23 6.61 -19.23
N ASP A 87 13.99 7.28 -18.39
CA ASP A 87 14.97 8.31 -18.77
C ASP A 87 16.34 7.73 -19.20
N GLY A 88 16.45 6.36 -19.24
CA GLY A 88 17.68 5.67 -19.63
C GLY A 88 18.76 5.65 -18.54
N SER A 89 18.48 6.14 -17.35
CA SER A 89 19.37 5.94 -16.21
C SER A 89 19.29 4.48 -15.76
N THR A 90 20.43 3.91 -15.43
CA THR A 90 20.55 2.51 -15.04
C THR A 90 19.97 2.26 -13.64
N ALA A 91 19.59 1.03 -13.36
CA ALA A 91 19.10 0.55 -12.07
C ALA A 91 17.65 0.90 -11.76
N ALA A 92 16.74 0.28 -12.50
CA ALA A 92 15.30 0.37 -12.19
C ALA A 92 14.99 -0.19 -10.80
N THR A 93 14.37 0.62 -9.97
CA THR A 93 13.82 0.21 -8.68
C THR A 93 12.36 0.65 -8.60
N PHE A 94 11.57 -0.06 -7.83
CA PHE A 94 10.19 0.36 -7.57
C PHE A 94 10.12 1.40 -6.47
N SER A 95 9.27 2.40 -6.65
CA SER A 95 9.10 3.51 -5.71
C SER A 95 8.32 3.13 -4.45
N THR A 96 7.53 2.06 -4.51
CA THR A 96 6.75 1.58 -3.37
C THR A 96 6.73 0.07 -3.28
N ASP A 97 6.33 -0.42 -2.10
CA ASP A 97 6.11 -1.83 -1.83
C ASP A 97 4.80 -2.33 -2.45
N PHE A 98 4.87 -3.50 -3.11
CA PHE A 98 3.72 -4.31 -3.53
C PHE A 98 4.00 -5.78 -3.22
N ASN A 99 3.00 -6.52 -2.73
CA ASN A 99 3.23 -7.88 -2.26
C ASN A 99 3.10 -8.93 -3.36
N ASP A 100 2.21 -8.69 -4.30
CA ASP A 100 2.01 -9.62 -5.42
C ASP A 100 1.51 -8.90 -6.69
N ALA A 101 1.29 -9.69 -7.72
CA ALA A 101 0.88 -9.19 -9.03
C ALA A 101 -0.55 -8.60 -9.06
N THR A 102 -1.36 -8.80 -8.01
CA THR A 102 -2.71 -8.23 -7.90
C THR A 102 -2.69 -6.81 -7.31
N ASP A 103 -1.57 -6.40 -6.73
CA ASP A 103 -1.38 -5.06 -6.17
C ASP A 103 -1.03 -4.00 -7.23
N ILE A 104 -0.75 -4.45 -8.46
CA ILE A 104 -0.24 -3.60 -9.53
C ILE A 104 -0.99 -3.82 -10.85
N LEU A 105 -1.00 -2.79 -11.70
CA LEU A 105 -1.34 -2.91 -13.13
C LEU A 105 -0.10 -2.60 -13.96
N VAL A 106 0.17 -3.48 -14.92
CA VAL A 106 1.32 -3.36 -15.82
C VAL A 106 0.85 -3.14 -17.24
N PHE A 107 1.46 -2.17 -17.90
CA PHE A 107 1.23 -1.87 -19.32
C PHE A 107 2.56 -1.87 -20.07
N VAL A 108 2.58 -2.39 -21.28
CA VAL A 108 3.70 -2.28 -22.23
C VAL A 108 3.19 -1.60 -23.48
N GLY A 109 3.74 -0.43 -23.80
CA GLY A 109 3.26 0.35 -24.94
C GLY A 109 1.76 0.73 -24.84
N GLY A 110 1.25 0.91 -23.61
CA GLY A 110 -0.17 1.19 -23.35
C GLY A 110 -1.07 -0.05 -23.37
N ILE A 111 -0.56 -1.25 -23.68
CA ILE A 111 -1.32 -2.51 -23.66
C ILE A 111 -1.22 -3.16 -22.30
N ALA A 112 -2.37 -3.43 -21.66
CA ALA A 112 -2.42 -4.09 -20.36
C ALA A 112 -1.81 -5.50 -20.42
N GLN A 113 -1.01 -5.84 -19.42
CA GLN A 113 -0.38 -7.15 -19.27
C GLN A 113 -1.10 -7.95 -18.17
N VAL A 114 -1.28 -9.24 -18.40
CA VAL A 114 -1.98 -10.14 -17.48
C VAL A 114 -0.97 -10.81 -16.55
N ALA A 115 -1.17 -10.61 -15.24
CA ALA A 115 -0.39 -11.26 -14.20
C ALA A 115 -0.46 -12.80 -14.32
N GLY A 116 0.67 -13.48 -14.11
CA GLY A 116 0.79 -14.92 -14.23
C GLY A 116 0.81 -15.45 -15.67
N THR A 117 0.44 -14.62 -16.66
CA THR A 117 0.48 -14.97 -18.09
C THR A 117 1.59 -14.22 -18.82
N ASN A 118 1.59 -12.90 -18.73
CA ASN A 118 2.56 -12.05 -19.41
C ASN A 118 3.74 -11.71 -18.51
N TYR A 119 3.52 -11.64 -17.20
CA TYR A 119 4.55 -11.34 -16.22
C TYR A 119 4.31 -12.02 -14.87
N THR A 120 5.36 -12.16 -14.11
CA THR A 120 5.35 -12.58 -12.70
C THR A 120 6.03 -11.56 -11.83
N VAL A 121 5.73 -11.59 -10.53
CA VAL A 121 6.32 -10.74 -9.50
C VAL A 121 7.12 -11.59 -8.53
N SER A 122 8.27 -11.10 -8.08
CA SER A 122 9.12 -11.75 -7.09
C SER A 122 9.89 -10.74 -6.24
N GLY A 123 10.50 -11.22 -5.15
CA GLY A 123 11.28 -10.41 -4.23
C GLY A 123 10.40 -9.65 -3.24
N THR A 124 11.06 -8.92 -2.33
CA THR A 124 10.45 -8.06 -1.32
C THR A 124 11.09 -6.69 -1.40
N TYR A 125 10.32 -5.66 -1.07
CA TYR A 125 10.82 -4.28 -1.09
C TYR A 125 12.11 -4.12 -0.23
N PRO A 126 13.13 -3.44 -0.71
CA PRO A 126 13.19 -2.67 -1.96
C PRO A 126 13.67 -3.48 -3.20
N ASN A 127 13.82 -4.80 -3.08
CA ASN A 127 14.37 -5.67 -4.14
C ASN A 127 13.28 -6.42 -4.92
N GLN A 128 12.13 -5.79 -5.11
CA GLN A 128 11.05 -6.36 -5.91
C GLN A 128 11.37 -6.34 -7.39
N GLN A 129 10.85 -7.33 -8.12
CA GLN A 129 11.07 -7.50 -9.54
C GLN A 129 9.79 -7.90 -10.26
N ILE A 130 9.65 -7.43 -11.48
CA ILE A 130 8.72 -7.94 -12.49
C ILE A 130 9.52 -8.68 -13.54
N THR A 131 9.15 -9.94 -13.82
CA THR A 131 9.74 -10.75 -14.87
C THR A 131 8.70 -10.99 -15.96
N PHE A 132 8.99 -10.55 -17.18
CA PHE A 132 8.13 -10.78 -18.34
C PHE A 132 8.42 -12.14 -18.99
N GLY A 133 7.39 -12.77 -19.55
CA GLY A 133 7.53 -14.01 -20.33
C GLY A 133 8.21 -13.79 -21.70
N SER A 134 8.14 -12.55 -22.22
CA SER A 134 8.87 -12.10 -23.42
C SER A 134 9.44 -10.73 -23.16
N ALA A 135 10.63 -10.45 -23.61
CA ALA A 135 11.26 -9.14 -23.41
C ALA A 135 10.39 -8.03 -24.02
N PRO A 136 10.04 -6.99 -23.25
CA PRO A 136 9.33 -5.83 -23.78
C PRO A 136 10.12 -5.20 -24.93
N PRO A 137 9.48 -4.91 -26.07
CA PRO A 137 10.17 -4.42 -27.26
C PRO A 137 10.93 -3.12 -27.01
N ALA A 138 12.03 -2.93 -27.73
CA ALA A 138 12.78 -1.69 -27.70
C ALA A 138 11.94 -0.53 -28.20
N ASN A 139 12.16 0.64 -27.63
CA ASN A 139 11.67 1.89 -28.20
C ASN A 139 12.39 2.11 -29.54
N ASP A 140 11.64 2.18 -30.64
CA ASP A 140 12.19 2.34 -31.98
C ASP A 140 12.64 3.77 -32.32
N GLY A 141 12.62 4.66 -31.31
CA GLY A 141 13.02 6.07 -31.45
C GLY A 141 11.99 6.95 -32.18
N THR A 142 10.94 6.37 -32.71
CA THR A 142 9.89 7.11 -33.47
C THR A 142 8.59 7.23 -32.70
N THR A 143 8.32 6.35 -31.77
CA THR A 143 7.14 6.35 -30.89
C THR A 143 7.56 5.97 -29.49
N ASN A 144 7.02 6.65 -28.49
CA ASN A 144 7.15 6.28 -27.08
C ASN A 144 6.46 4.93 -26.78
N GLY A 145 6.40 4.05 -27.75
CA GLY A 145 5.48 2.93 -27.84
C GLY A 145 5.77 1.77 -26.90
N HIS A 146 6.98 1.67 -26.33
CA HIS A 146 7.37 0.50 -25.55
C HIS A 146 7.78 0.86 -24.11
N VAL A 147 7.15 1.91 -23.58
CA VAL A 147 7.22 2.25 -22.15
C VAL A 147 6.52 1.16 -21.37
N ILE A 148 7.20 0.63 -20.38
CA ILE A 148 6.62 -0.22 -19.35
C ILE A 148 6.09 0.72 -18.26
N THR A 149 4.80 0.72 -18.04
CA THR A 149 4.15 1.53 -16.99
C THR A 149 3.61 0.59 -15.93
N VAL A 150 4.03 0.79 -14.68
CA VAL A 150 3.57 0.03 -13.52
C VAL A 150 2.84 0.96 -12.58
N VAL A 151 1.53 0.71 -12.43
CA VAL A 151 0.66 1.46 -11.52
C VAL A 151 0.53 0.66 -10.23
N GLN A 152 0.85 1.27 -9.11
CA GLN A 152 0.95 0.63 -7.80
C GLN A 152 -0.04 1.21 -6.79
N ASN A 153 -0.20 0.55 -5.65
CA ASN A 153 -1.10 0.93 -4.55
C ASN A 153 -2.61 0.82 -4.87
N LEU A 154 -3.00 -0.05 -5.77
CA LEU A 154 -4.39 -0.22 -6.20
C LEU A 154 -5.29 -0.87 -5.14
N GLN A 155 -4.77 -1.79 -4.35
CA GLN A 155 -5.57 -2.54 -3.36
C GLN A 155 -5.94 -1.75 -2.09
N LYS A 156 -5.37 -0.59 -1.91
CA LYS A 156 -5.52 0.14 -0.64
C LYS A 156 -6.57 1.25 -0.67
N LEU A 157 -7.33 1.32 -1.74
CA LEU A 157 -8.43 2.27 -1.90
C LEU A 157 -9.76 1.82 -1.27
N GLY A 158 -9.82 0.67 -0.61
CA GLY A 158 -11.09 0.09 -0.17
C GLY A 158 -11.09 -0.70 1.15
N GLN A 159 -10.03 -0.65 1.97
CA GLN A 159 -10.02 -1.36 3.26
C GLN A 159 -9.77 -0.42 4.43
#